data_573a890eed265ae0bdeb2e308615c688
#
_entry.id   573a890eed265ae0bdeb2e308615c688
#
_cell.length_a   1.000
_cell.length_b   1.000
_cell.length_c   1.000
_cell.angle_alpha   90.00
_cell.angle_beta   90.00
_cell.angle_gamma   90.00
#
_symmetry.space_group_name_H-M   'P 1'
#
loop_
_entity.id
_entity.type
_entity.pdbx_description
1 polymer ?
#
loop_
_entity_poly.entity_id
_entity_poly.type
_entity_poly.pdbx_seq_one_letter_code
_entity_poly.pdbx_strand_id
1 'polypeptide(L)'
;LRATLILLGVVLAAANYPDTPTKGDIIHGLPAGNSFGKDAHVFHAGTADKDGQVVTAGGRVLCVTALGENIKLAQRRAYEAAAQIAWDGMQFRTDIGHRAIGR
;
A
#
# COMPACT_ATOMS: atom_id res chain seq x y z
N LEU A 1 -27.33 -1.03 16.76
CA LEU A 1 -25.98 -1.55 16.76
C LEU A 1 -25.15 -0.92 15.66
N ARG A 2 -23.95 -0.57 15.98
CA ARG A 2 -22.99 -0.07 15.02
C ARG A 2 -21.82 -1.01 14.89
N ALA A 3 -21.45 -1.31 13.65
CA ALA A 3 -20.21 -2.02 13.41
C ALA A 3 -19.06 -1.04 13.56
N THR A 4 -18.01 -1.44 14.26
CA THR A 4 -16.77 -0.69 14.33
C THR A 4 -15.86 -1.21 13.25
N LEU A 5 -15.39 -0.31 12.38
CA LEU A 5 -14.46 -0.67 11.34
C LEU A 5 -13.09 -0.11 11.67
N ILE A 6 -12.08 -0.90 11.38
CA ILE A 6 -10.68 -0.53 11.57
C ILE A 6 -10.07 -0.23 10.22
N LEU A 7 -9.44 0.93 10.10
CA LEU A 7 -8.70 1.32 8.91
C LEU A 7 -7.21 1.07 9.17
N LEU A 8 -6.59 0.30 8.30
CA LEU A 8 -5.17 -0.01 8.40
C LEU A 8 -4.47 0.39 7.11
N GLY A 9 -3.31 1.03 7.24
CA GLY A 9 -2.53 1.45 6.09
C GLY A 9 -1.19 0.72 6.02
N VAL A 10 -0.82 0.30 4.81
CA VAL A 10 0.49 -0.31 4.54
C VAL A 10 1.22 0.60 3.57
N VAL A 11 2.38 1.10 3.98
CA VAL A 11 3.20 1.98 3.14
C VAL A 11 4.09 1.12 2.25
N LEU A 12 4.02 1.36 0.94
CA LEU A 12 4.87 0.71 -0.04
C LEU A 12 6.00 1.68 -0.39
N ALA A 13 7.24 1.28 -0.16
CA ALA A 13 8.40 2.15 -0.31
C ALA A 13 9.28 1.73 -1.49
N ALA A 14 10.01 2.69 -2.05
CA ALA A 14 10.94 2.45 -3.15
C ALA A 14 12.16 1.68 -2.70
N ALA A 15 12.89 1.13 -3.67
CA ALA A 15 14.17 0.48 -3.41
C ALA A 15 15.11 1.45 -2.70
N ASN A 16 15.90 0.94 -1.78
CA ASN A 16 16.89 1.68 -0.98
C ASN A 16 16.31 2.72 -0.02
N TYR A 17 14.99 2.75 0.13
CA TYR A 17 14.39 3.61 1.14
C TYR A 17 14.83 3.12 2.56
N PRO A 18 15.15 4.00 3.50
CA PRO A 18 15.01 5.46 3.46
C PRO A 18 16.25 6.23 3.00
N ASP A 19 17.34 5.55 2.68
CA ASP A 19 18.61 6.24 2.38
C ASP A 19 18.59 7.01 1.06
N THR A 20 18.72 6.30 -0.06
CA THR A 20 18.69 6.91 -1.39
C THR A 20 17.65 6.17 -2.23
N PRO A 21 16.37 6.58 -2.13
CA PRO A 21 15.32 5.86 -2.86
C PRO A 21 15.51 5.91 -4.36
N THR A 22 15.30 4.77 -5.01
CA THR A 22 15.34 4.68 -6.47
C THR A 22 14.06 5.28 -7.03
N LYS A 23 14.18 6.10 -8.07
CA LYS A 23 13.05 6.77 -8.73
C LYS A 23 12.92 6.31 -10.16
N GLY A 24 11.70 6.40 -10.68
CA GLY A 24 11.43 6.09 -12.08
C GLY A 24 11.08 4.66 -12.37
N ASP A 25 10.87 3.83 -11.36
CA ASP A 25 10.46 2.45 -11.55
C ASP A 25 8.97 2.38 -11.89
N ILE A 26 8.63 1.61 -12.93
CA ILE A 26 7.24 1.46 -13.36
C ILE A 26 6.45 0.66 -12.32
N ILE A 27 5.30 1.20 -11.94
CA ILE A 27 4.42 0.55 -10.97
C ILE A 27 3.40 -0.30 -11.73
N HIS A 28 3.38 -1.59 -11.41
CA HIS A 28 2.47 -2.55 -12.02
C HIS A 28 1.34 -2.90 -11.06
N GLY A 29 0.18 -3.24 -11.61
CA GLY A 29 -0.92 -3.78 -10.81
C GLY A 29 -1.79 -2.75 -10.10
N LEU A 30 -1.65 -1.46 -10.45
CA LEU A 30 -2.53 -0.44 -9.87
C LEU A 30 -3.96 -0.66 -10.34
N PRO A 31 -4.93 -0.65 -9.42
CA PRO A 31 -6.33 -0.83 -9.80
C PRO A 31 -6.91 0.43 -10.43
N ALA A 32 -7.92 0.24 -11.26
CA ALA A 32 -8.65 1.36 -11.85
C ALA A 32 -9.29 2.19 -10.73
N GLY A 33 -9.14 3.51 -10.81
CA GLY A 33 -9.71 4.40 -9.82
C GLY A 33 -9.08 4.28 -8.44
N ASN A 34 -7.92 3.63 -8.33
CA ASN A 34 -7.19 3.44 -7.07
C ASN A 34 -7.99 2.68 -6.01
N SER A 35 -8.90 1.80 -6.44
CA SER A 35 -9.75 1.05 -5.53
C SER A 35 -9.70 -0.44 -5.85
N PHE A 36 -9.52 -1.26 -4.81
CA PHE A 36 -9.59 -2.73 -4.90
C PHE A 36 -10.96 -3.23 -4.45
N GLY A 37 -11.99 -2.48 -4.74
CA GLY A 37 -13.33 -2.74 -4.25
C GLY A 37 -13.68 -1.73 -3.18
N LYS A 38 -14.71 -1.99 -2.38
CA LYS A 38 -15.18 -1.03 -1.40
C LYS A 38 -14.35 -1.00 -0.11
N ASP A 39 -13.53 -2.02 0.14
CA ASP A 39 -12.83 -2.18 1.41
C ASP A 39 -11.33 -1.89 1.35
N ALA A 40 -10.80 -1.58 0.19
CA ALA A 40 -9.37 -1.30 0.05
C ALA A 40 -9.11 -0.23 -1.01
N HIS A 41 -8.20 0.68 -0.72
CA HIS A 41 -7.85 1.79 -1.60
C HIS A 41 -6.35 2.03 -1.62
N VAL A 42 -5.89 2.68 -2.69
CA VAL A 42 -4.49 3.08 -2.86
C VAL A 42 -4.40 4.60 -2.85
N PHE A 43 -3.51 5.14 -2.04
CA PHE A 43 -3.21 6.57 -2.04
C PHE A 43 -1.80 6.78 -2.57
N HIS A 44 -1.64 7.77 -3.45
CA HIS A 44 -0.35 8.11 -4.03
C HIS A 44 0.39 9.09 -3.12
N ALA A 45 1.60 8.74 -2.74
CA ALA A 45 2.45 9.58 -1.88
C ALA A 45 3.65 10.10 -2.64
N GLY A 46 4.30 9.26 -3.44
CA GLY A 46 5.47 9.67 -4.20
C GLY A 46 5.48 9.01 -5.56
N THR A 47 4.56 9.40 -6.43
CA THR A 47 4.44 8.87 -7.78
C THR A 47 4.48 10.00 -8.80
N ALA A 48 4.76 9.64 -10.04
CA ALA A 48 4.72 10.57 -11.17
C ALA A 48 4.23 9.84 -12.41
N ASP A 49 3.72 10.59 -13.38
CA ASP A 49 3.35 10.03 -14.67
C ASP A 49 4.50 10.21 -15.63
N LYS A 50 4.87 9.16 -16.33
CA LYS A 50 5.91 9.22 -17.33
C LYS A 50 5.49 8.38 -18.53
N ASP A 51 5.27 9.02 -19.65
CA ASP A 51 4.88 8.40 -20.92
C ASP A 51 3.64 7.51 -20.77
N GLY A 52 2.67 7.99 -19.99
CA GLY A 52 1.41 7.28 -19.77
C GLY A 52 1.49 6.19 -18.71
N GLN A 53 2.62 6.06 -18.03
CA GLN A 53 2.81 5.07 -16.97
C GLN A 53 3.04 5.75 -15.63
N VAL A 54 2.58 5.12 -14.55
CA VAL A 54 2.84 5.61 -13.20
C VAL A 54 4.17 5.04 -12.73
N VAL A 55 5.05 5.91 -12.27
CA VAL A 55 6.39 5.50 -11.82
C VAL A 55 6.65 6.01 -10.40
N THR A 56 7.65 5.41 -9.75
CA THR A 56 8.07 5.86 -8.42
C THR A 56 8.77 7.21 -8.53
N ALA A 57 8.52 8.10 -7.57
CA ALA A 57 9.11 9.44 -7.57
C ALA A 57 9.50 9.90 -6.17
N GLY A 58 9.51 9.02 -5.19
CA GLY A 58 9.90 9.34 -3.83
C GLY A 58 10.14 8.09 -3.03
N GLY A 59 10.55 8.25 -1.77
CA GLY A 59 10.84 7.11 -0.90
C GLY A 59 9.59 6.35 -0.53
N ARG A 60 8.59 7.04 0.00
CA ARG A 60 7.27 6.46 0.24
C ARG A 60 6.45 6.68 -1.00
N VAL A 61 6.07 5.61 -1.66
CA VAL A 61 5.47 5.66 -3.00
C VAL A 61 3.95 5.60 -2.94
N LEU A 62 3.43 4.59 -2.25
CA LEU A 62 1.99 4.38 -2.14
C LEU A 62 1.63 4.02 -0.71
N CYS A 63 0.38 4.26 -0.34
CA CYS A 63 -0.20 3.74 0.88
C CYS A 63 -1.45 2.95 0.51
N VAL A 64 -1.45 1.67 0.83
CA VAL A 64 -2.62 0.81 0.62
C VAL A 64 -3.39 0.77 1.92
N THR A 65 -4.65 1.20 1.89
CA THR A 65 -5.50 1.18 3.07
C THR A 65 -6.60 0.15 2.92
N ALA A 66 -6.99 -0.44 4.02
CA ALA A 66 -8.06 -1.42 4.02
C ALA A 66 -8.91 -1.31 5.28
N LEU A 67 -10.19 -1.61 5.14
CA LEU A 67 -11.14 -1.63 6.24
C LEU A 67 -11.43 -3.07 6.64
N GLY A 68 -11.63 -3.29 7.93
CA GLY A 68 -12.03 -4.59 8.45
C GLY A 68 -12.73 -4.45 9.79
N GLU A 69 -13.53 -5.45 10.14
CA GLU A 69 -14.24 -5.45 11.42
C GLU A 69 -13.29 -5.61 12.59
N ASN A 70 -12.10 -6.13 12.33
CA ASN A 70 -11.05 -6.25 13.33
C ASN A 70 -9.70 -6.03 12.64
N ILE A 71 -8.65 -5.89 13.45
CA ILE A 71 -7.29 -5.62 12.94
C ILE A 71 -6.82 -6.72 12.02
N LYS A 72 -7.09 -7.97 12.37
CA LYS A 72 -6.66 -9.13 11.60
C LYS A 72 -7.23 -9.11 10.18
N LEU A 73 -8.52 -8.80 10.07
CA LEU A 73 -9.18 -8.74 8.77
C LEU A 73 -8.71 -7.55 7.94
N ALA A 74 -8.56 -6.39 8.57
CA ALA A 74 -8.03 -5.20 7.89
C ALA A 74 -6.61 -5.45 7.39
N GLN A 75 -5.76 -6.08 8.20
CA GLN A 75 -4.40 -6.44 7.83
C GLN A 75 -4.38 -7.37 6.62
N ARG A 76 -5.20 -8.40 6.65
CA ARG A 76 -5.29 -9.36 5.55
C ARG A 76 -5.68 -8.69 4.24
N ARG A 77 -6.70 -7.84 4.29
CA ARG A 77 -7.15 -7.10 3.10
C ARG A 77 -6.10 -6.16 2.57
N ALA A 78 -5.39 -5.46 3.47
CA ALA A 78 -4.33 -4.54 3.08
C ALA A 78 -3.18 -5.29 2.38
N TYR A 79 -2.76 -6.42 2.92
CA TYR A 79 -1.69 -7.20 2.31
C TYR A 79 -2.11 -7.88 1.02
N GLU A 80 -3.35 -8.34 0.93
CA GLU A 80 -3.86 -8.91 -0.32
C GLU A 80 -3.89 -7.86 -1.43
N ALA A 81 -4.29 -6.63 -1.09
CA ALA A 81 -4.28 -5.53 -2.04
C ALA A 81 -2.86 -5.14 -2.43
N ALA A 82 -1.96 -5.02 -1.45
CA ALA A 82 -0.57 -4.68 -1.69
C ALA A 82 0.13 -5.72 -2.57
N ALA A 83 -0.23 -6.99 -2.42
CA ALA A 83 0.38 -8.07 -3.20
C ALA A 83 0.07 -7.99 -4.70
N GLN A 84 -0.93 -7.22 -5.09
CA GLN A 84 -1.26 -7.02 -6.50
C GLN A 84 -0.44 -5.93 -7.16
N ILE A 85 0.26 -5.13 -6.35
CA ILE A 85 1.07 -4.02 -6.84
C ILE A 85 2.54 -4.44 -6.78
N ALA A 86 3.32 -4.08 -7.80
CA ALA A 86 4.73 -4.42 -7.83
C ALA A 86 5.54 -3.43 -8.64
N TRP A 87 6.74 -3.15 -8.19
CA TRP A 87 7.79 -2.50 -8.96
C TRP A 87 9.13 -3.03 -8.45
N ASP A 88 10.17 -2.73 -9.19
CA ASP A 88 11.50 -3.24 -8.90
C ASP A 88 12.00 -2.72 -7.56
N GLY A 89 12.31 -3.63 -6.64
CA GLY A 89 12.81 -3.27 -5.33
C GLY A 89 11.76 -2.76 -4.35
N MET A 90 10.49 -2.96 -4.63
CA MET A 90 9.40 -2.54 -3.74
C MET A 90 9.60 -3.11 -2.34
N GLN A 91 9.41 -2.27 -1.32
CA GLN A 91 9.52 -2.66 0.08
C GLN A 91 8.24 -2.32 0.83
N PHE A 92 7.83 -3.18 1.74
CA PHE A 92 6.77 -2.87 2.69
C PHE A 92 6.90 -3.79 3.89
N ARG A 93 6.35 -3.35 5.02
CA ARG A 93 6.39 -4.13 6.25
C ARG A 93 5.27 -5.15 6.25
N THR A 94 5.60 -6.37 6.63
CA THR A 94 4.63 -7.45 6.75
C THR A 94 4.11 -7.62 8.18
N ASP A 95 4.62 -6.82 9.11
CA ASP A 95 4.25 -6.90 10.53
C ASP A 95 3.39 -5.73 11.00
N ILE A 96 2.82 -4.96 10.07
CA ILE A 96 1.98 -3.82 10.41
C ILE A 96 0.76 -4.30 11.22
N GLY A 97 0.48 -3.63 12.32
CA GLY A 97 -0.61 -4.00 13.21
C GLY A 97 -0.34 -5.21 14.09
N HIS A 98 0.82 -5.83 13.98
CA HIS A 98 1.17 -7.04 14.72
C HIS A 98 1.06 -6.86 16.25
N ARG A 99 1.53 -5.73 16.76
CA ARG A 99 1.47 -5.47 18.21
C ARG A 99 0.04 -5.43 18.74
N ALA A 100 -0.85 -4.83 17.96
CA ALA A 100 -2.24 -4.75 18.35
C ALA A 100 -2.92 -6.13 18.30
N ILE A 101 -2.54 -6.96 17.34
CA ILE A 101 -3.07 -8.32 17.18
C ILE A 101 -2.56 -9.21 18.31
N GLY A 102 -1.31 -9.05 18.68
CA GLY A 102 -0.65 -9.89 19.70
C GLY A 102 -1.03 -9.58 21.13
N ARG A 103 -1.90 -8.63 21.33
CA ARG A 103 -2.41 -8.27 22.64
C ARG A 103 -3.83 -8.77 22.82
#